data_bc66baed34e91280f7929a66a2987c71
#
_entry.id   bc66baed34e91280f7929a66a2987c71
#
_cell.length_a   1.000
_cell.length_b   1.000
_cell.length_c   1.000
_cell.angle_alpha   90.00
_cell.angle_beta   90.00
_cell.angle_gamma   90.00
#
_symmetry.space_group_name_H-M   'P 1'
#
loop_
_entity.id
_entity.type
_entity.pdbx_description
1 polymer ?
#
loop_
_entity_poly.entity_id
_entity_poly.type
_entity_poly.pdbx_seq_one_letter_code
_entity_poly.pdbx_strand_id
1 'polypeptide(L)'
;MFSIRYSLIFCIVDLLLSLGLEILKIPSGEITNLPYLRKIGKIGCKVIISTGMADLGEIEDALDVLTQSGTKLEDITVLHCNTEYPTPFEDVNLNAMLTIKKAFPGIKVGYSDHTLGIEVPVAATAMGAEVIEKHFTLDKSMKGPDHRASLEPDELKAMVKAIRNIEKSMGTGIKKPSPSELKNKPIARKSIVAARDIKKGEIFTEDNITVKRPGTGISPMQWDEIINTISSKNYQEDELL
;
A
#
# COMPACT_ATOMS: atom_id res chain seq x y z
N MET A 1 28.18 -27.12 -25.36
CA MET A 1 27.58 -27.06 -24.01
C MET A 1 26.47 -26.04 -23.87
N PHE A 2 26.30 -25.06 -24.78
CA PHE A 2 25.24 -24.01 -24.72
C PHE A 2 23.88 -24.45 -25.26
N SER A 3 23.81 -25.44 -26.12
CA SER A 3 22.53 -25.87 -26.74
C SER A 3 21.55 -26.56 -25.79
N ILE A 4 22.03 -27.26 -24.78
CA ILE A 4 21.17 -28.05 -23.87
C ILE A 4 20.42 -27.17 -22.90
N ARG A 5 20.98 -26.06 -22.41
CA ARG A 5 20.30 -25.15 -21.45
C ARG A 5 19.16 -24.37 -22.10
N TYR A 6 19.33 -23.89 -23.33
CA TYR A 6 18.23 -23.22 -24.06
C TYR A 6 17.03 -24.16 -24.31
N SER A 7 17.33 -25.40 -24.73
CA SER A 7 16.28 -26.40 -24.92
C SER A 7 15.52 -26.71 -23.62
N LEU A 8 16.21 -26.75 -22.47
CA LEU A 8 15.60 -27.11 -21.19
C LEU A 8 14.61 -26.05 -20.71
N ILE A 9 14.92 -24.75 -20.79
CA ILE A 9 14.03 -23.65 -20.39
C ILE A 9 12.75 -23.65 -21.23
N PHE A 10 12.87 -23.89 -22.54
CA PHE A 10 11.71 -23.97 -23.43
C PHE A 10 10.82 -25.17 -23.13
N CYS A 11 11.40 -26.34 -22.84
CA CYS A 11 10.63 -27.52 -22.43
C CYS A 11 9.92 -27.35 -21.08
N ILE A 12 10.53 -26.62 -20.13
CA ILE A 12 9.91 -26.34 -18.84
C ILE A 12 8.65 -25.50 -19.02
N VAL A 13 8.67 -24.46 -19.85
CA VAL A 13 7.48 -23.64 -20.12
C VAL A 13 6.33 -24.49 -20.67
N ASP A 14 6.63 -25.36 -21.66
CA ASP A 14 5.64 -26.24 -22.25
C ASP A 14 5.07 -27.24 -21.23
N LEU A 15 5.92 -27.77 -20.34
CA LEU A 15 5.49 -28.62 -19.24
C LEU A 15 4.57 -27.87 -18.27
N LEU A 16 4.96 -26.66 -17.84
CA LEU A 16 4.12 -25.86 -16.92
C LEU A 16 2.74 -25.57 -17.48
N LEU A 17 2.66 -25.26 -18.77
CA LEU A 17 1.39 -25.07 -19.47
C LEU A 17 0.57 -26.39 -19.53
N SER A 18 1.22 -27.53 -19.79
CA SER A 18 0.55 -28.84 -19.80
C SER A 18 -0.02 -29.23 -18.43
N LEU A 19 0.54 -28.66 -17.34
CA LEU A 19 0.03 -28.80 -15.97
C LEU A 19 -1.08 -27.80 -15.62
N GLY A 20 -1.51 -26.95 -16.58
CA GLY A 20 -2.59 -26.01 -16.40
C GLY A 20 -2.22 -24.70 -15.67
N LEU A 21 -0.93 -24.32 -15.64
CA LEU A 21 -0.56 -23.03 -15.07
C LEU A 21 -1.00 -21.88 -15.99
N GLU A 22 -1.72 -20.93 -15.41
CA GLU A 22 -2.25 -19.75 -16.11
C GLU A 22 -1.36 -18.50 -15.90
N ILE A 23 -0.39 -18.56 -14.98
CA ILE A 23 0.52 -17.47 -14.64
C ILE A 23 1.94 -17.98 -14.75
N LEU A 24 2.78 -17.25 -15.49
CA LEU A 24 4.21 -17.56 -15.61
C LEU A 24 5.06 -16.50 -14.92
N LYS A 25 6.07 -16.95 -14.17
CA LYS A 25 7.04 -16.06 -13.51
C LYS A 25 8.32 -15.98 -14.33
N ILE A 26 8.75 -14.75 -14.61
CA ILE A 26 10.03 -14.43 -15.24
C ILE A 26 10.96 -13.88 -14.15
N PRO A 27 12.05 -14.58 -13.79
CA PRO A 27 12.99 -14.10 -12.77
C PRO A 27 13.85 -12.95 -13.30
N SER A 28 14.46 -12.18 -12.41
CA SER A 28 15.27 -11.00 -12.75
C SER A 28 16.40 -11.30 -13.76
N GLY A 29 17.03 -12.47 -13.65
CA GLY A 29 18.10 -12.88 -14.56
C GLY A 29 17.67 -13.13 -16.00
N GLU A 30 16.36 -13.21 -16.27
CA GLU A 30 15.79 -13.48 -17.58
C GLU A 30 15.17 -12.24 -18.23
N ILE A 31 15.21 -11.06 -17.60
CA ILE A 31 14.57 -9.84 -18.11
C ILE A 31 15.12 -9.40 -19.47
N THR A 32 16.38 -9.68 -19.75
CA THR A 32 17.05 -9.39 -21.04
C THR A 32 17.09 -10.58 -21.99
N ASN A 33 16.47 -11.71 -21.62
CA ASN A 33 16.45 -12.93 -22.45
C ASN A 33 15.36 -12.84 -23.54
N LEU A 34 15.64 -12.09 -24.59
CA LEU A 34 14.72 -11.83 -25.71
C LEU A 34 14.03 -13.10 -26.26
N PRO A 35 14.71 -14.22 -26.56
CA PRO A 35 14.05 -15.43 -27.04
C PRO A 35 13.04 -16.00 -26.03
N TYR A 36 13.36 -15.95 -24.74
CA TYR A 36 12.49 -16.42 -23.67
C TYR A 36 11.26 -15.52 -23.51
N LEU A 37 11.45 -14.20 -23.48
CA LEU A 37 10.37 -13.22 -23.43
C LEU A 37 9.41 -13.38 -24.62
N ARG A 38 9.92 -13.57 -25.83
CA ARG A 38 9.11 -13.82 -27.02
C ARG A 38 8.28 -15.11 -26.93
N LYS A 39 8.86 -16.17 -26.36
CA LYS A 39 8.11 -17.43 -26.15
C LYS A 39 6.98 -17.21 -25.16
N ILE A 40 7.26 -16.59 -24.00
CA ILE A 40 6.25 -16.29 -22.98
C ILE A 40 5.15 -15.41 -23.57
N GLY A 41 5.53 -14.33 -24.26
CA GLY A 41 4.57 -13.39 -24.87
C GLY A 41 3.60 -14.06 -25.85
N LYS A 42 4.08 -15.02 -26.68
CA LYS A 42 3.25 -15.78 -27.62
C LYS A 42 2.20 -16.66 -26.95
N ILE A 43 2.40 -17.06 -25.71
CA ILE A 43 1.43 -17.86 -24.95
C ILE A 43 0.21 -17.01 -24.55
N GLY A 44 0.41 -15.71 -24.31
CA GLY A 44 -0.66 -14.79 -23.96
C GLY A 44 -1.28 -15.03 -22.58
N CYS A 45 -0.56 -15.72 -21.66
CA CYS A 45 -0.96 -15.90 -20.27
C CYS A 45 -0.61 -14.70 -19.39
N LYS A 46 -1.04 -14.70 -18.14
CA LYS A 46 -0.60 -13.71 -17.15
C LYS A 46 0.88 -13.89 -16.85
N VAL A 47 1.59 -12.77 -16.72
CA VAL A 47 3.04 -12.75 -16.50
C VAL A 47 3.37 -11.94 -15.24
N ILE A 48 4.24 -12.50 -14.41
CA ILE A 48 4.88 -11.79 -13.31
C ILE A 48 6.38 -11.71 -13.66
N ILE A 49 6.92 -10.49 -13.79
CA ILE A 49 8.33 -10.27 -14.12
C ILE A 49 9.05 -9.53 -12.98
N SER A 50 10.16 -10.07 -12.51
CA SER A 50 11.02 -9.41 -11.52
C SER A 50 12.11 -8.59 -12.21
N THR A 51 12.49 -7.45 -11.59
CA THR A 51 13.33 -6.41 -12.18
C THR A 51 14.63 -6.16 -11.41
N GLY A 52 15.08 -7.13 -10.61
CA GLY A 52 16.38 -7.01 -9.93
C GLY A 52 17.51 -6.79 -10.93
N MET A 53 18.44 -5.86 -10.60
CA MET A 53 19.56 -5.41 -11.45
C MET A 53 19.14 -4.60 -12.69
N ALA A 54 17.84 -4.50 -13.03
CA ALA A 54 17.38 -3.79 -14.22
C ALA A 54 17.19 -2.30 -13.97
N ASP A 55 17.43 -1.50 -15.00
CA ASP A 55 16.98 -0.10 -15.09
C ASP A 55 15.61 0.02 -15.76
N LEU A 56 15.08 1.26 -15.85
CA LEU A 56 13.77 1.51 -16.47
C LEU A 56 13.75 1.19 -17.96
N GLY A 57 14.86 1.37 -18.68
CA GLY A 57 14.96 1.06 -20.11
C GLY A 57 14.88 -0.44 -20.37
N GLU A 58 15.56 -1.25 -19.57
CA GLU A 58 15.49 -2.71 -19.66
C GLU A 58 14.09 -3.25 -19.31
N ILE A 59 13.39 -2.58 -18.37
CA ILE A 59 11.98 -2.91 -18.07
C ILE A 59 11.10 -2.57 -19.27
N GLU A 60 11.27 -1.41 -19.90
CA GLU A 60 10.54 -0.99 -21.10
C GLU A 60 10.73 -2.00 -22.23
N ASP A 61 11.97 -2.34 -22.55
CA ASP A 61 12.31 -3.33 -23.57
C ASP A 61 11.63 -4.67 -23.34
N ALA A 62 11.63 -5.15 -22.09
CA ALA A 62 10.99 -6.42 -21.73
C ALA A 62 9.46 -6.36 -21.89
N LEU A 63 8.83 -5.26 -21.47
CA LEU A 63 7.39 -5.03 -21.63
C LEU A 63 7.01 -4.96 -23.10
N ASP A 64 7.78 -4.26 -23.92
CA ASP A 64 7.57 -4.16 -25.37
C ASP A 64 7.65 -5.52 -26.04
N VAL A 65 8.66 -6.33 -25.70
CA VAL A 65 8.79 -7.67 -26.27
C VAL A 65 7.62 -8.56 -25.89
N LEU A 66 7.18 -8.53 -24.63
CA LEU A 66 6.04 -9.34 -24.16
C LEU A 66 4.74 -8.91 -24.85
N THR A 67 4.48 -7.61 -24.95
CA THR A 67 3.24 -7.08 -25.53
C THR A 67 3.18 -7.27 -27.04
N GLN A 68 4.27 -6.98 -27.76
CA GLN A 68 4.38 -7.22 -29.20
C GLN A 68 4.30 -8.71 -29.55
N SER A 69 4.64 -9.61 -28.62
CA SER A 69 4.53 -11.04 -28.82
C SER A 69 3.13 -11.59 -28.52
N GLY A 70 2.24 -10.88 -27.79
CA GLY A 70 0.86 -11.27 -27.58
C GLY A 70 0.33 -11.18 -26.15
N THR A 71 1.17 -10.94 -25.11
CA THR A 71 0.68 -10.72 -23.74
C THR A 71 0.03 -9.33 -23.63
N LYS A 72 -1.16 -9.25 -23.04
CA LYS A 72 -1.80 -7.95 -22.79
C LYS A 72 -1.09 -7.22 -21.66
N LEU A 73 -0.95 -5.89 -21.78
CA LEU A 73 -0.26 -5.07 -20.77
C LEU A 73 -0.92 -5.19 -19.38
N GLU A 74 -2.24 -5.26 -19.32
CA GLU A 74 -3.03 -5.45 -18.08
C GLU A 74 -2.81 -6.81 -17.39
N ASP A 75 -2.27 -7.79 -18.13
CA ASP A 75 -1.94 -9.13 -17.62
C ASP A 75 -0.48 -9.22 -17.13
N ILE A 76 0.29 -8.13 -17.22
CA ILE A 76 1.67 -8.08 -16.73
C ILE A 76 1.73 -7.45 -15.34
N THR A 77 2.39 -8.15 -14.42
CA THR A 77 2.76 -7.62 -13.10
C THR A 77 4.27 -7.48 -13.02
N VAL A 78 4.75 -6.28 -12.77
CA VAL A 78 6.19 -5.98 -12.61
C VAL A 78 6.52 -5.94 -11.12
N LEU A 79 7.45 -6.78 -10.66
CA LEU A 79 7.93 -6.78 -9.29
C LEU A 79 9.24 -5.99 -9.20
N HIS A 80 9.23 -4.90 -8.44
CA HIS A 80 10.48 -4.31 -7.97
C HIS A 80 11.17 -5.28 -7.01
N CYS A 81 12.47 -5.47 -7.11
CA CYS A 81 13.25 -6.31 -6.21
C CYS A 81 14.76 -5.95 -6.24
N ASN A 82 15.48 -6.42 -5.23
CA ASN A 82 16.94 -6.46 -5.17
C ASN A 82 17.40 -7.92 -5.21
N THR A 83 18.60 -8.18 -5.71
CA THR A 83 19.14 -9.55 -5.90
C THR A 83 20.18 -9.95 -4.86
N GLU A 84 20.34 -9.21 -3.77
CA GLU A 84 21.16 -9.62 -2.63
C GLU A 84 20.30 -10.42 -1.62
N TYR A 85 20.85 -11.48 -1.03
CA TYR A 85 20.16 -12.43 -0.16
C TYR A 85 20.94 -12.64 1.16
N PRO A 86 20.57 -11.99 2.31
CA PRO A 86 19.47 -11.03 2.46
C PRO A 86 19.83 -9.64 1.90
N THR A 87 18.82 -8.93 1.40
CA THR A 87 18.96 -7.52 0.98
C THR A 87 19.15 -6.60 2.18
N PRO A 88 20.19 -5.71 2.22
CA PRO A 88 20.25 -4.62 3.19
C PRO A 88 19.07 -3.66 3.06
N PHE A 89 18.56 -3.13 4.17
CA PHE A 89 17.39 -2.24 4.13
C PHE A 89 17.63 -0.96 3.33
N GLU A 90 18.85 -0.43 3.37
CA GLU A 90 19.28 0.76 2.61
C GLU A 90 19.23 0.57 1.09
N ASP A 91 19.31 -0.66 0.60
CA ASP A 91 19.31 -1.02 -0.83
C ASP A 91 17.92 -1.41 -1.36
N VAL A 92 16.89 -1.44 -0.50
CA VAL A 92 15.52 -1.84 -0.85
C VAL A 92 14.85 -0.89 -1.82
N ASN A 93 14.96 0.43 -1.60
CA ASN A 93 14.42 1.49 -2.45
C ASN A 93 12.95 1.29 -2.87
N LEU A 94 12.02 1.14 -1.93
CA LEU A 94 10.59 0.95 -2.22
C LEU A 94 9.98 2.04 -3.12
N ASN A 95 10.55 3.25 -3.14
CA ASN A 95 10.10 4.32 -4.02
C ASN A 95 10.26 3.97 -5.50
N ALA A 96 11.20 3.09 -5.86
CA ALA A 96 11.35 2.62 -7.24
C ALA A 96 10.08 1.90 -7.75
N MET A 97 9.33 1.22 -6.87
CA MET A 97 8.04 0.62 -7.21
C MET A 97 7.03 1.67 -7.71
N LEU A 98 6.98 2.85 -7.06
CA LEU A 98 6.13 3.96 -7.49
C LEU A 98 6.60 4.57 -8.81
N THR A 99 7.91 4.63 -9.02
CA THR A 99 8.52 5.10 -10.26
C THR A 99 8.14 4.18 -11.43
N ILE A 100 8.25 2.86 -11.25
CA ILE A 100 7.84 1.86 -12.25
C ILE A 100 6.34 2.01 -12.57
N LYS A 101 5.49 2.14 -11.55
CA LYS A 101 4.04 2.31 -11.74
C LYS A 101 3.70 3.57 -12.52
N LYS A 102 4.45 4.65 -12.32
CA LYS A 102 4.26 5.92 -13.01
C LYS A 102 4.81 5.90 -14.44
N ALA A 103 5.95 5.23 -14.65
CA ALA A 103 6.58 5.11 -15.97
C ALA A 103 5.77 4.25 -16.94
N PHE A 104 5.12 3.19 -16.44
CA PHE A 104 4.41 2.22 -17.27
C PHE A 104 2.91 2.12 -16.88
N PRO A 105 2.07 3.09 -17.29
CA PRO A 105 0.65 3.03 -17.00
C PRO A 105 -0.01 1.81 -17.63
N GLY A 106 -0.87 1.10 -16.87
CA GLY A 106 -1.60 -0.09 -17.34
C GLY A 106 -1.05 -1.41 -16.85
N ILE A 107 0.19 -1.46 -16.33
CA ILE A 107 0.71 -2.65 -15.64
C ILE A 107 0.24 -2.72 -14.18
N LYS A 108 0.34 -3.91 -13.60
CA LYS A 108 0.30 -4.10 -12.14
C LYS A 108 1.71 -4.01 -11.58
N VAL A 109 1.85 -3.52 -10.35
CA VAL A 109 3.15 -3.44 -9.68
C VAL A 109 3.11 -4.22 -8.37
N GLY A 110 4.19 -4.92 -8.07
CA GLY A 110 4.38 -5.65 -6.83
C GLY A 110 5.83 -5.54 -6.33
N TYR A 111 6.13 -6.31 -5.32
CA TYR A 111 7.45 -6.34 -4.71
C TYR A 111 7.92 -7.78 -4.45
N SER A 112 9.13 -8.10 -4.87
CA SER A 112 9.81 -9.36 -4.54
C SER A 112 10.85 -9.06 -3.46
N ASP A 113 10.63 -9.61 -2.26
CA ASP A 113 11.36 -9.25 -1.06
C ASP A 113 12.41 -10.29 -0.68
N HIS A 114 13.64 -9.83 -0.49
CA HIS A 114 14.76 -10.63 -0.01
C HIS A 114 15.36 -10.08 1.30
N THR A 115 14.70 -9.13 1.96
CA THR A 115 15.12 -8.64 3.28
C THR A 115 14.82 -9.67 4.37
N LEU A 116 15.41 -9.48 5.55
CA LEU A 116 14.97 -10.19 6.75
C LEU A 116 13.66 -9.60 7.28
N GLY A 117 12.86 -10.41 7.98
CA GLY A 117 11.62 -9.95 8.61
C GLY A 117 10.47 -9.75 7.64
N ILE A 118 9.45 -8.99 8.08
CA ILE A 118 8.17 -8.80 7.38
C ILE A 118 7.83 -7.33 7.13
N GLU A 119 8.67 -6.40 7.57
CA GLU A 119 8.40 -4.97 7.57
C GLU A 119 8.30 -4.42 6.16
N VAL A 120 9.23 -4.82 5.30
CA VAL A 120 9.31 -4.33 3.90
C VAL A 120 8.12 -4.79 3.06
N PRO A 121 7.70 -6.06 3.05
CA PRO A 121 6.49 -6.51 2.37
C PRO A 121 5.22 -5.78 2.83
N VAL A 122 5.11 -5.50 4.13
CA VAL A 122 3.98 -4.76 4.71
C VAL A 122 3.98 -3.31 4.21
N ALA A 123 5.15 -2.66 4.20
CA ALA A 123 5.30 -1.31 3.65
C ALA A 123 5.02 -1.26 2.14
N ALA A 124 5.54 -2.21 1.36
CA ALA A 124 5.27 -2.32 -0.07
C ALA A 124 3.76 -2.44 -0.36
N THR A 125 3.04 -3.23 0.44
CA THR A 125 1.57 -3.34 0.35
C THR A 125 0.90 -2.00 0.62
N ALA A 126 1.30 -1.24 1.65
CA ALA A 126 0.77 0.09 1.93
C ALA A 126 1.06 1.08 0.78
N MET A 127 2.14 0.90 0.05
CA MET A 127 2.50 1.68 -1.14
C MET A 127 1.80 1.20 -2.42
N GLY A 128 0.96 0.17 -2.35
CA GLY A 128 0.12 -0.29 -3.45
C GLY A 128 0.69 -1.46 -4.25
N ALA A 129 1.56 -2.27 -3.66
CA ALA A 129 1.94 -3.56 -4.24
C ALA A 129 0.73 -4.49 -4.32
N GLU A 130 0.46 -5.02 -5.51
CA GLU A 130 -0.63 -5.98 -5.77
C GLU A 130 -0.17 -7.43 -5.59
N VAL A 131 1.12 -7.68 -5.71
CA VAL A 131 1.75 -8.99 -5.51
C VAL A 131 2.96 -8.82 -4.59
N ILE A 132 3.07 -9.69 -3.61
CA ILE A 132 4.26 -9.84 -2.76
C ILE A 132 4.83 -11.24 -3.01
N GLU A 133 6.11 -11.27 -3.35
CA GLU A 133 6.90 -12.50 -3.47
C GLU A 133 7.94 -12.54 -2.36
N LYS A 134 8.10 -13.66 -1.69
CA LYS A 134 9.09 -13.85 -0.62
C LYS A 134 9.52 -15.29 -0.52
N HIS A 135 10.79 -15.51 -0.25
CA HIS A 135 11.33 -16.85 0.00
C HIS A 135 10.69 -17.46 1.27
N PHE A 136 10.41 -18.75 1.20
CA PHE A 136 9.81 -19.54 2.27
C PHE A 136 10.63 -20.79 2.54
N THR A 137 10.81 -21.13 3.81
CA THR A 137 11.51 -22.35 4.24
C THR A 137 10.81 -22.96 5.44
N LEU A 138 11.05 -24.24 5.67
CA LEU A 138 10.61 -24.91 6.90
C LEU A 138 11.54 -24.63 8.09
N ASP A 139 12.83 -24.36 7.82
CA ASP A 139 13.84 -24.10 8.84
C ASP A 139 15.00 -23.29 8.21
N LYS A 140 15.28 -22.12 8.79
CA LYS A 140 16.36 -21.20 8.36
C LYS A 140 17.75 -21.77 8.56
N SER A 141 17.90 -22.79 9.41
CA SER A 141 19.17 -23.47 9.67
C SER A 141 19.55 -24.50 8.62
N MET A 142 18.65 -24.81 7.68
CA MET A 142 18.91 -25.76 6.59
C MET A 142 20.06 -25.28 5.71
N LYS A 143 20.79 -26.25 5.14
CA LYS A 143 21.89 -25.95 4.20
C LYS A 143 21.35 -25.44 2.87
N GLY A 144 21.80 -24.27 2.45
CA GLY A 144 21.44 -23.63 1.18
C GLY A 144 21.58 -22.12 1.27
N PRO A 145 21.70 -21.42 0.13
CA PRO A 145 21.97 -19.99 0.14
C PRO A 145 20.77 -19.16 0.64
N ASP A 146 19.54 -19.59 0.37
CA ASP A 146 18.34 -18.74 0.52
C ASP A 146 17.61 -18.94 1.85
N HIS A 147 17.87 -20.05 2.59
CA HIS A 147 17.13 -20.36 3.83
C HIS A 147 17.23 -19.25 4.88
N ARG A 148 18.38 -18.60 5.01
CA ARG A 148 18.62 -17.52 5.98
C ARG A 148 17.79 -16.26 5.70
N ALA A 149 17.50 -15.97 4.44
CA ALA A 149 16.67 -14.84 4.01
C ALA A 149 15.17 -15.19 3.88
N SER A 150 14.81 -16.47 4.04
CA SER A 150 13.45 -16.97 3.89
C SER A 150 12.61 -16.72 5.16
N LEU A 151 11.29 -16.73 5.02
CA LEU A 151 10.37 -16.79 6.15
C LEU A 151 10.07 -18.24 6.55
N GLU A 152 9.99 -18.51 7.83
CA GLU A 152 9.42 -19.73 8.40
C GLU A 152 7.89 -19.65 8.48
N PRO A 153 7.17 -20.79 8.70
CA PRO A 153 5.71 -20.83 8.66
C PRO A 153 5.01 -19.79 9.54
N ASP A 154 5.47 -19.57 10.76
CA ASP A 154 4.86 -18.60 11.67
C ASP A 154 5.14 -17.14 11.23
N GLU A 155 6.31 -16.87 10.69
CA GLU A 155 6.66 -15.56 10.13
C GLU A 155 5.82 -15.26 8.87
N LEU A 156 5.64 -16.23 7.97
CA LEU A 156 4.77 -16.09 6.81
C LEU A 156 3.32 -15.82 7.24
N LYS A 157 2.82 -16.53 8.22
CA LYS A 157 1.49 -16.29 8.81
C LYS A 157 1.36 -14.89 9.39
N ALA A 158 2.39 -14.42 10.11
CA ALA A 158 2.43 -13.06 10.66
C ALA A 158 2.44 -12.01 9.55
N MET A 159 3.26 -12.19 8.50
CA MET A 159 3.30 -11.31 7.32
C MET A 159 1.94 -11.20 6.65
N VAL A 160 1.32 -12.33 6.32
CA VAL A 160 0.00 -12.35 5.67
C VAL A 160 -1.04 -11.63 6.53
N LYS A 161 -1.05 -11.89 7.86
CA LYS A 161 -1.95 -11.20 8.78
C LYS A 161 -1.72 -9.70 8.80
N ALA A 162 -0.46 -9.25 8.85
CA ALA A 162 -0.10 -7.84 8.82
C ALA A 162 -0.54 -7.18 7.52
N ILE A 163 -0.28 -7.81 6.37
CA ILE A 163 -0.72 -7.34 5.04
C ILE A 163 -2.24 -7.16 5.02
N ARG A 164 -3.02 -8.16 5.45
CA ARG A 164 -4.50 -8.08 5.47
C ARG A 164 -5.02 -6.97 6.41
N ASN A 165 -4.32 -6.67 7.48
CA ASN A 165 -4.65 -5.55 8.37
C ASN A 165 -4.36 -4.20 7.70
N ILE A 166 -3.22 -4.06 7.00
CA ILE A 166 -2.88 -2.85 6.25
C ILE A 166 -3.90 -2.59 5.14
N GLU A 167 -4.26 -3.59 4.34
CA GLU A 167 -5.29 -3.47 3.30
C GLU A 167 -6.60 -2.88 3.84
N LYS A 168 -7.07 -3.36 5.01
CA LYS A 168 -8.26 -2.83 5.68
C LYS A 168 -8.06 -1.39 6.18
N SER A 169 -6.83 -1.03 6.54
CA SER A 169 -6.49 0.28 7.12
C SER A 169 -6.32 1.38 6.07
N MET A 170 -6.11 1.01 4.80
CA MET A 170 -5.89 1.98 3.72
C MET A 170 -7.10 2.92 3.49
N GLY A 171 -8.32 2.43 3.67
CA GLY A 171 -9.53 3.23 3.55
C GLY A 171 -9.74 3.79 2.13
N THR A 172 -10.50 4.87 2.05
CA THR A 172 -10.92 5.49 0.76
C THR A 172 -10.19 6.79 0.43
N GLY A 173 -9.31 7.28 1.31
CA GLY A 173 -8.67 8.61 1.19
C GLY A 173 -9.58 9.80 1.54
N ILE A 174 -10.89 9.60 1.75
CA ILE A 174 -11.81 10.68 2.10
C ILE A 174 -11.71 10.97 3.61
N LYS A 175 -11.21 12.16 3.99
CA LYS A 175 -11.13 12.57 5.39
C LYS A 175 -12.49 12.99 5.92
N LYS A 176 -13.16 12.08 6.61
CA LYS A 176 -14.40 12.32 7.36
C LYS A 176 -14.38 11.53 8.66
N PRO A 177 -15.19 11.91 9.67
CA PRO A 177 -15.30 11.10 10.88
C PRO A 177 -15.73 9.67 10.55
N SER A 178 -14.97 8.71 11.08
CA SER A 178 -15.32 7.30 10.98
C SER A 178 -16.55 6.94 11.84
N PRO A 179 -17.23 5.81 11.57
CA PRO A 179 -18.34 5.37 12.42
C PRO A 179 -17.97 5.25 13.90
N SER A 180 -16.73 4.85 14.20
CA SER A 180 -16.22 4.77 15.58
C SER A 180 -16.01 6.12 16.25
N GLU A 181 -15.75 7.19 15.48
CA GLU A 181 -15.56 8.55 15.99
C GLU A 181 -16.87 9.33 16.15
N LEU A 182 -17.92 8.98 15.39
CA LEU A 182 -19.19 9.73 15.40
C LEU A 182 -19.79 9.85 16.81
N LYS A 183 -19.71 8.79 17.61
CA LYS A 183 -20.21 8.79 19.00
C LYS A 183 -19.38 9.68 19.94
N ASN A 184 -18.12 9.93 19.63
CA ASN A 184 -17.24 10.74 20.46
C ASN A 184 -17.32 12.23 20.09
N LYS A 185 -17.76 12.55 18.87
CA LYS A 185 -17.82 13.92 18.36
C LYS A 185 -18.64 14.88 19.25
N PRO A 186 -19.89 14.57 19.65
CA PRO A 186 -20.67 15.45 20.54
C PRO A 186 -20.07 15.56 21.95
N ILE A 187 -19.39 14.52 22.43
CA ILE A 187 -18.81 14.50 23.78
C ILE A 187 -17.49 15.29 23.83
N ALA A 188 -16.64 15.11 22.83
CA ALA A 188 -15.28 15.65 22.84
C ALA A 188 -15.18 17.08 22.31
N ARG A 189 -16.06 17.50 21.40
CA ARG A 189 -16.12 18.87 20.90
C ARG A 189 -16.63 19.82 21.96
N LYS A 190 -16.38 21.12 21.74
CA LYS A 190 -16.87 22.20 22.61
C LYS A 190 -18.01 22.94 21.94
N SER A 191 -18.82 23.61 22.76
CA SER A 191 -19.80 24.61 22.38
C SER A 191 -19.51 25.94 23.08
N ILE A 192 -20.07 27.01 22.57
CA ILE A 192 -20.09 28.28 23.26
C ILE A 192 -21.07 28.17 24.43
N VAL A 193 -20.65 28.59 25.62
CA VAL A 193 -21.42 28.57 26.86
C VAL A 193 -21.31 29.93 27.56
N ALA A 194 -22.27 30.25 28.43
CA ALA A 194 -22.14 31.38 29.32
C ALA A 194 -21.01 31.19 30.32
N ALA A 195 -20.10 32.17 30.45
CA ALA A 195 -18.99 32.14 31.42
C ALA A 195 -19.45 32.58 32.82
N ARG A 196 -20.59 33.25 32.92
CA ARG A 196 -21.32 33.70 34.10
C ARG A 196 -22.81 33.82 33.74
N ASP A 197 -23.63 34.14 34.71
CA ASP A 197 -25.04 34.50 34.46
C ASP A 197 -25.14 35.69 33.49
N ILE A 198 -25.97 35.56 32.46
CA ILE A 198 -26.25 36.59 31.45
C ILE A 198 -27.78 36.87 31.43
N LYS A 199 -28.15 38.15 31.50
CA LYS A 199 -29.56 38.55 31.44
C LYS A 199 -30.01 38.74 30.00
N LYS A 200 -31.31 38.51 29.76
CA LYS A 200 -31.95 38.87 28.49
C LYS A 200 -31.70 40.34 28.17
N GLY A 201 -31.27 40.65 26.97
CA GLY A 201 -30.91 41.98 26.49
C GLY A 201 -29.46 42.37 26.72
N GLU A 202 -28.69 41.56 27.43
CA GLU A 202 -27.22 41.77 27.59
C GLU A 202 -26.47 41.40 26.32
N ILE A 203 -25.42 42.14 26.00
CA ILE A 203 -24.57 41.89 24.82
C ILE A 203 -23.59 40.77 25.16
N PHE A 204 -23.42 39.81 24.25
CA PHE A 204 -22.37 38.79 24.38
C PHE A 204 -21.01 39.41 24.11
N THR A 205 -20.09 39.21 25.05
CA THR A 205 -18.69 39.69 25.02
C THR A 205 -17.71 38.57 25.34
N GLU A 206 -16.44 38.78 25.07
CA GLU A 206 -15.38 37.83 25.45
C GLU A 206 -15.31 37.55 26.95
N ASP A 207 -15.81 38.44 27.79
CA ASP A 207 -15.82 38.31 29.25
C ASP A 207 -17.00 37.49 29.78
N ASN A 208 -18.14 37.38 29.03
CA ASN A 208 -19.33 36.73 29.52
C ASN A 208 -19.66 35.41 28.81
N ILE A 209 -18.94 35.03 27.74
CA ILE A 209 -19.07 33.74 27.12
C ILE A 209 -17.69 33.02 27.08
N THR A 210 -17.73 31.70 27.00
CA THR A 210 -16.53 30.84 26.90
C THR A 210 -16.82 29.56 26.11
N VAL A 211 -15.89 28.64 26.06
CA VAL A 211 -16.07 27.37 25.32
C VAL A 211 -15.82 26.16 26.22
N LYS A 212 -16.85 25.36 26.44
CA LYS A 212 -16.78 24.13 27.24
C LYS A 212 -17.36 22.93 26.46
N ARG A 213 -17.09 21.71 26.91
CA ARG A 213 -17.80 20.51 26.44
C ARG A 213 -19.19 20.46 27.08
N PRO A 214 -20.17 19.83 26.41
CA PRO A 214 -20.16 19.05 25.17
C PRO A 214 -20.28 19.91 23.89
N GLY A 215 -20.09 19.26 22.74
CA GLY A 215 -20.24 19.87 21.41
C GLY A 215 -21.65 19.74 20.83
N THR A 216 -22.70 19.97 21.66
CA THR A 216 -24.11 19.84 21.29
C THR A 216 -24.80 21.17 21.09
N GLY A 217 -24.16 22.29 21.45
CA GLY A 217 -24.64 23.67 21.25
C GLY A 217 -23.96 24.35 20.07
N ILE A 218 -23.90 25.68 20.09
CA ILE A 218 -23.28 26.51 19.05
C ILE A 218 -21.78 26.21 18.97
N SER A 219 -21.29 25.95 17.76
CA SER A 219 -19.87 25.70 17.54
C SER A 219 -19.02 26.90 17.87
N PRO A 220 -17.87 26.73 18.56
CA PRO A 220 -16.91 27.84 18.77
C PRO A 220 -16.39 28.47 17.46
N MET A 221 -16.53 27.83 16.34
CA MET A 221 -16.19 28.41 15.03
C MET A 221 -17.15 29.54 14.60
N GLN A 222 -18.27 29.69 15.28
CA GLN A 222 -19.24 30.78 15.10
C GLN A 222 -19.06 31.90 16.16
N TRP A 223 -17.89 31.92 16.83
CA TRP A 223 -17.62 32.90 17.91
C TRP A 223 -17.84 34.34 17.47
N ASP A 224 -17.29 34.74 16.34
CA ASP A 224 -17.39 36.10 15.82
C ASP A 224 -18.82 36.49 15.38
N GLU A 225 -19.67 35.49 15.07
CA GLU A 225 -21.09 35.69 14.74
C GLU A 225 -21.92 35.95 16.01
N ILE A 226 -21.47 35.50 17.18
CA ILE A 226 -22.16 35.60 18.46
C ILE A 226 -21.72 36.86 19.23
N ILE A 227 -20.41 37.16 19.22
CA ILE A 227 -19.88 38.38 19.89
C ILE A 227 -20.59 39.62 19.36
N ASN A 228 -20.90 40.56 20.27
CA ASN A 228 -21.65 41.82 20.04
C ASN A 228 -23.14 41.62 19.65
N THR A 229 -23.66 40.38 19.66
CA THR A 229 -25.10 40.16 19.53
C THR A 229 -25.79 40.25 20.90
N ILE A 230 -27.10 40.43 20.90
CA ILE A 230 -27.92 40.62 22.12
C ILE A 230 -28.53 39.28 22.53
N SER A 231 -28.42 38.96 23.83
CA SER A 231 -29.01 37.76 24.40
C SER A 231 -30.54 37.83 24.34
N SER A 232 -31.17 36.82 23.75
CA SER A 232 -32.63 36.69 23.62
C SER A 232 -33.34 36.17 24.87
N LYS A 233 -32.57 35.53 25.79
CA LYS A 233 -33.08 34.97 27.06
C LYS A 233 -32.06 35.16 28.19
N ASN A 234 -32.42 34.74 29.40
CA ASN A 234 -31.43 34.59 30.47
C ASN A 234 -30.66 33.29 30.30
N TYR A 235 -29.35 33.32 30.60
CA TYR A 235 -28.50 32.13 30.68
C TYR A 235 -27.87 32.06 32.06
N GLN A 236 -27.77 30.86 32.60
CA GLN A 236 -26.97 30.58 33.80
C GLN A 236 -25.51 30.28 33.38
N GLU A 237 -24.61 30.43 34.34
CA GLU A 237 -23.21 29.98 34.12
C GLU A 237 -23.18 28.54 33.62
N ASP A 238 -22.30 28.25 32.64
CA ASP A 238 -22.16 26.98 31.96
C ASP A 238 -23.31 26.52 31.06
N GLU A 239 -24.38 27.29 30.95
CA GLU A 239 -25.47 26.99 30.02
C GLU A 239 -25.03 27.17 28.58
N LEU A 240 -25.40 26.21 27.69
CA LEU A 240 -25.17 26.29 26.24
C LEU A 240 -25.93 27.47 25.62
N LEU A 241 -25.23 28.26 24.78
CA LEU A 241 -25.84 29.29 23.95
C LEU A 241 -26.61 28.71 22.78
#